data_ad5cabe8eecd1da2c87d2cff19fae539
#
_entry.id   ad5cabe8eecd1da2c87d2cff19fae539
#
_cell.length_a   1.000
_cell.length_b   1.000
_cell.length_c   1.000
_cell.angle_alpha   90.00
_cell.angle_beta   90.00
_cell.angle_gamma   90.00
#
_symmetry.space_group_name_H-M   'P 1'
#
loop_
_entity.id
_entity.type
_entity.pdbx_description
1 polymer ?
#
loop_
_entity_poly.entity_id
_entity_poly.type
_entity_poly.pdbx_seq_one_letter_code
_entity_poly.pdbx_strand_id
1 'polypeptide(L)'
;RGREQSRFPVAIKNEIRNLAKNNFKEITLLGQNIDAYGRDLPDSTKMGMKENTLTDLLHYIHDIDGIKRIRFATSHPRYFSKRLIQACYELDKVCEHFHIPFQSGNDEILKQMSRGYTIKKYKNIIENIRLLMPDASITADAIVAFPGETEQQYKDTLKLISDIGFDQVNTAAYSPRPNTPAAVWSNQISEEVKKARLQEINYLVEKTARSRNQRYINNIESILIEGLNPKNSSQIMGRTR
;
A
#
# COMPACT_ATOMS: atom_id res chain seq x y z
N ARG A 1 -4.66 17.54 10.56
CA ARG A 1 -3.32 16.97 10.33
C ARG A 1 -2.44 18.11 9.87
N GLY A 2 -1.20 18.22 10.39
CA GLY A 2 -0.26 19.26 10.00
C GLY A 2 0.33 19.06 8.59
N ARG A 3 1.36 19.87 8.25
CA ARG A 3 2.14 19.70 7.01
C ARG A 3 2.95 18.40 7.08
N GLU A 4 3.21 17.79 5.93
CA GLU A 4 4.12 16.65 5.83
C GLU A 4 5.50 17.05 6.35
N GLN A 5 6.11 16.16 7.13
CA GLN A 5 7.45 16.35 7.70
C GLN A 5 8.25 15.06 7.50
N SER A 6 9.25 15.11 6.66
CA SER A 6 10.16 13.99 6.43
C SER A 6 11.28 14.00 7.45
N ARG A 7 11.63 12.84 7.97
CA ARG A 7 12.80 12.66 8.83
C ARG A 7 14.08 12.71 7.97
N PHE A 8 15.15 13.22 8.53
CA PHE A 8 16.44 13.25 7.84
C PHE A 8 16.95 11.84 7.54
N PRO A 9 17.51 11.57 6.33
CA PRO A 9 18.00 10.25 5.93
C PRO A 9 19.00 9.65 6.92
N VAL A 10 19.91 10.47 7.44
CA VAL A 10 20.92 10.06 8.44
C VAL A 10 20.28 9.55 9.73
N ALA A 11 19.23 10.22 10.20
CA ALA A 11 18.53 9.81 11.41
C ALA A 11 17.83 8.44 11.21
N ILE A 12 17.21 8.25 10.03
CA ILE A 12 16.59 6.97 9.65
C ILE A 12 17.66 5.87 9.58
N LYS A 13 18.78 6.11 8.88
CA LYS A 13 19.87 5.13 8.75
C LYS A 13 20.46 4.73 10.10
N ASN A 14 20.65 5.69 11.00
CA ASN A 14 21.19 5.43 12.33
C ASN A 14 20.22 4.60 13.19
N GLU A 15 18.91 4.89 13.11
CA GLU A 15 17.90 4.07 13.78
C GLU A 15 17.89 2.64 13.27
N ILE A 16 17.91 2.45 11.94
CA ILE A 16 17.95 1.11 11.33
C ILE A 16 19.21 0.35 11.73
N ARG A 17 20.38 1.01 11.80
CA ARG A 17 21.62 0.40 12.30
C ARG A 17 21.48 -0.06 13.75
N ASN A 18 20.83 0.74 14.60
CA ASN A 18 20.58 0.35 15.98
C ASN A 18 19.62 -0.83 16.08
N LEU A 19 18.57 -0.87 15.26
CA LEU A 19 17.67 -2.03 15.16
C LEU A 19 18.44 -3.29 14.72
N ALA A 20 19.31 -3.17 13.71
CA ALA A 20 20.13 -4.28 13.23
C ALA A 20 21.05 -4.83 14.33
N LYS A 21 21.69 -3.96 15.15
CA LYS A 21 22.50 -4.35 16.30
C LYS A 21 21.68 -5.09 17.37
N ASN A 22 20.40 -4.79 17.48
CA ASN A 22 19.45 -5.47 18.37
C ASN A 22 18.77 -6.70 17.71
N ASN A 23 19.38 -7.24 16.65
CA ASN A 23 18.94 -8.44 15.94
C ASN A 23 17.58 -8.33 15.21
N PHE A 24 17.01 -7.15 15.01
CA PHE A 24 15.87 -7.00 14.11
C PHE A 24 16.29 -7.32 12.68
N LYS A 25 15.50 -8.15 11.99
CA LYS A 25 15.80 -8.63 10.63
C LYS A 25 14.96 -7.97 9.56
N GLU A 26 13.80 -7.44 9.94
CA GLU A 26 12.89 -6.73 9.05
C GLU A 26 12.56 -5.34 9.61
N ILE A 27 12.49 -4.35 8.75
CA ILE A 27 12.01 -3.01 9.09
C ILE A 27 10.89 -2.61 8.14
N THR A 28 9.96 -1.80 8.63
CA THR A 28 8.92 -1.18 7.80
C THR A 28 9.03 0.34 7.91
N LEU A 29 9.26 0.99 6.77
CA LEU A 29 9.17 2.45 6.68
C LEU A 29 7.70 2.87 6.65
N LEU A 30 7.31 3.72 7.59
CA LEU A 30 5.93 4.18 7.74
C LEU A 30 5.81 5.67 7.44
N GLY A 31 4.75 6.04 6.74
CA GLY A 31 4.37 7.42 6.50
C GLY A 31 2.91 7.50 6.04
N GLN A 32 2.28 8.66 6.10
CA GLN A 32 0.90 8.82 5.57
C GLN A 32 0.86 8.73 4.04
N ASN A 33 1.92 9.22 3.38
CA ASN A 33 2.20 9.08 1.95
C ASN A 33 3.70 8.84 1.85
N ILE A 34 4.13 7.60 2.08
CA ILE A 34 5.57 7.28 2.18
C ILE A 34 6.35 7.62 0.90
N ASP A 35 5.73 7.48 -0.25
CA ASP A 35 6.28 7.77 -1.56
C ASP A 35 6.38 9.29 -1.88
N ALA A 36 5.81 10.15 -1.00
CA ALA A 36 6.07 11.60 -1.00
C ALA A 36 7.29 12.00 -0.13
N TYR A 37 7.97 11.04 0.49
CA TYR A 37 9.14 11.29 1.34
C TYR A 37 10.17 12.20 0.68
N GLY A 38 10.69 13.11 1.48
CA GLY A 38 11.82 13.97 1.14
C GLY A 38 11.49 15.24 0.37
N ARG A 39 10.23 15.44 -0.05
CA ARG A 39 9.81 16.62 -0.82
C ARG A 39 9.92 17.94 -0.06
N ASP A 40 9.92 17.86 1.26
CA ASP A 40 10.06 18.98 2.21
C ASP A 40 11.50 19.13 2.74
N LEU A 41 12.41 18.23 2.35
CA LEU A 41 13.80 18.27 2.80
C LEU A 41 14.65 19.18 1.90
N PRO A 42 15.53 20.02 2.48
CA PRO A 42 16.46 20.82 1.71
C PRO A 42 17.54 19.97 1.03
N ASP A 43 18.07 20.45 -0.08
CA ASP A 43 19.11 19.76 -0.86
C ASP A 43 20.37 19.44 -0.06
N SER A 44 20.69 20.25 0.94
CA SER A 44 21.82 20.03 1.87
C SER A 44 21.73 18.70 2.65
N THR A 45 20.57 18.06 2.69
CA THR A 45 20.34 16.78 3.42
C THR A 45 20.54 15.54 2.56
N LYS A 46 20.89 15.67 1.27
CA LYS A 46 20.99 14.54 0.33
C LYS A 46 22.04 13.48 0.72
N MET A 47 23.06 13.84 1.49
CA MET A 47 24.06 12.90 2.04
C MET A 47 24.62 11.91 1.02
N GLY A 48 24.93 12.38 -0.20
CA GLY A 48 25.38 11.54 -1.32
C GLY A 48 24.26 10.88 -2.14
N MET A 49 23.00 11.04 -1.75
CA MET A 49 21.85 10.66 -2.58
C MET A 49 21.68 11.62 -3.76
N LYS A 50 21.13 11.12 -4.87
CA LYS A 50 20.87 11.96 -6.06
C LYS A 50 19.79 12.99 -5.78
N GLU A 51 18.74 12.57 -5.09
CA GLU A 51 17.59 13.37 -4.70
C GLU A 51 17.14 12.96 -3.28
N ASN A 52 16.25 13.72 -2.67
CA ASN A 52 15.63 13.36 -1.40
C ASN A 52 14.30 12.63 -1.67
N THR A 53 14.32 11.42 -2.22
CA THR A 53 13.11 10.62 -2.49
C THR A 53 13.12 9.31 -1.71
N LEU A 54 11.95 8.66 -1.61
CA LEU A 54 11.88 7.30 -1.05
C LEU A 54 12.82 6.35 -1.80
N THR A 55 12.91 6.47 -3.12
CA THR A 55 13.82 5.67 -3.94
C THR A 55 15.26 5.82 -3.49
N ASP A 56 15.73 7.05 -3.30
CA ASP A 56 17.10 7.31 -2.84
C ASP A 56 17.32 6.86 -1.41
N LEU A 57 16.31 6.99 -0.55
CA LEU A 57 16.37 6.47 0.82
C LEU A 57 16.51 4.94 0.82
N LEU A 58 15.76 4.22 -0.02
CA LEU A 58 15.89 2.76 -0.12
C LEU A 58 17.31 2.34 -0.50
N HIS A 59 17.92 2.97 -1.52
CA HIS A 59 19.33 2.75 -1.88
C HIS A 59 20.27 3.09 -0.71
N TYR A 60 20.02 4.20 -0.01
CA TYR A 60 20.90 4.68 1.08
C TYR A 60 20.91 3.76 2.30
N ILE A 61 19.82 3.02 2.55
CA ILE A 61 19.69 2.11 3.71
C ILE A 61 19.85 0.64 3.35
N HIS A 62 19.86 0.29 2.05
CA HIS A 62 19.89 -1.10 1.58
C HIS A 62 21.08 -1.91 2.12
N ASP A 63 22.29 -1.29 2.16
CA ASP A 63 23.53 -1.96 2.53
C ASP A 63 23.73 -2.15 4.03
N ILE A 64 22.74 -1.81 4.86
CA ILE A 64 22.87 -1.99 6.31
C ILE A 64 22.92 -3.47 6.63
N ASP A 65 24.05 -3.91 7.23
CA ASP A 65 24.23 -5.28 7.70
C ASP A 65 23.24 -5.63 8.82
N GLY A 66 22.84 -6.90 8.83
CA GLY A 66 21.92 -7.43 9.84
C GLY A 66 20.44 -7.30 9.47
N ILE A 67 20.04 -6.32 8.65
CA ILE A 67 18.69 -6.23 8.07
C ILE A 67 18.60 -7.14 6.84
N LYS A 68 17.54 -7.93 6.79
CA LYS A 68 17.26 -8.88 5.71
C LYS A 68 16.08 -8.46 4.85
N ARG A 69 15.12 -7.67 5.40
CA ARG A 69 13.92 -7.22 4.70
C ARG A 69 13.62 -5.77 5.00
N ILE A 70 13.26 -5.05 3.97
CA ILE A 70 12.81 -3.65 4.03
C ILE A 70 11.43 -3.60 3.40
N ARG A 71 10.46 -3.08 4.16
CA ARG A 71 9.09 -2.80 3.69
C ARG A 71 8.81 -1.32 3.80
N PHE A 72 7.85 -0.88 3.03
CA PHE A 72 7.24 0.43 3.21
C PHE A 72 5.72 0.32 3.06
N ALA A 73 4.98 1.18 3.71
CA ALA A 73 3.53 1.12 3.71
C ALA A 73 2.89 2.50 3.50
N THR A 74 1.65 2.47 3.02
CA THR A 74 0.81 3.65 2.79
C THR A 74 1.28 4.50 1.60
N SER A 75 1.43 3.85 0.45
CA SER A 75 1.70 4.52 -0.83
C SER A 75 0.48 5.24 -1.37
N HIS A 76 0.72 6.30 -2.13
CA HIS A 76 -0.34 7.04 -2.80
C HIS A 76 -0.11 7.05 -4.32
N PRO A 77 -1.08 6.64 -5.16
CA PRO A 77 -0.89 6.48 -6.62
C PRO A 77 -0.38 7.74 -7.34
N ARG A 78 -0.61 8.92 -6.75
CA ARG A 78 -0.11 10.18 -7.30
C ARG A 78 1.41 10.25 -7.35
N TYR A 79 2.10 9.69 -6.34
CA TYR A 79 3.53 9.82 -6.14
C TYR A 79 4.31 8.55 -6.50
N PHE A 80 3.62 7.44 -6.73
CA PHE A 80 4.23 6.15 -7.07
C PHE A 80 4.90 6.23 -8.45
N SER A 81 6.21 6.17 -8.51
CA SER A 81 7.00 6.40 -9.71
C SER A 81 7.58 5.12 -10.31
N LYS A 82 7.88 5.13 -11.63
CA LYS A 82 8.61 4.04 -12.29
C LYS A 82 9.99 3.81 -11.67
N ARG A 83 10.67 4.89 -11.23
CA ARG A 83 11.97 4.82 -10.56
C ARG A 83 11.87 4.06 -9.22
N LEU A 84 10.78 4.24 -8.47
CA LEU A 84 10.53 3.47 -7.25
C LEU A 84 10.31 1.99 -7.56
N ILE A 85 9.50 1.67 -8.59
CA ILE A 85 9.27 0.28 -9.02
C ILE A 85 10.58 -0.40 -9.41
N GLN A 86 11.43 0.29 -10.19
CA GLN A 86 12.73 -0.21 -10.60
C GLN A 86 13.65 -0.47 -9.39
N ALA A 87 13.70 0.44 -8.43
CA ALA A 87 14.49 0.27 -7.21
C ALA A 87 13.99 -0.93 -6.37
N CYS A 88 12.67 -1.12 -6.27
CA CYS A 88 12.12 -2.28 -5.57
C CYS A 88 12.48 -3.61 -6.25
N TYR A 89 12.62 -3.62 -7.57
CA TYR A 89 13.07 -4.79 -8.31
C TYR A 89 14.59 -5.06 -8.15
N GLU A 90 15.42 -4.00 -8.11
CA GLU A 90 16.88 -4.11 -8.04
C GLU A 90 17.41 -4.39 -6.62
N LEU A 91 16.71 -3.93 -5.59
CA LEU A 91 17.17 -3.98 -4.20
C LEU A 91 16.62 -5.25 -3.51
N ASP A 92 17.45 -6.28 -3.44
CA ASP A 92 17.09 -7.63 -2.96
C ASP A 92 16.50 -7.69 -1.53
N LYS A 93 16.81 -6.71 -0.67
CA LYS A 93 16.20 -6.61 0.67
C LYS A 93 14.82 -5.96 0.67
N VAL A 94 14.43 -5.23 -0.39
CA VAL A 94 13.11 -4.63 -0.49
C VAL A 94 12.10 -5.71 -0.85
N CYS A 95 11.06 -5.86 -0.02
CA CYS A 95 10.04 -6.88 -0.26
C CYS A 95 9.09 -6.45 -1.38
N GLU A 96 8.72 -7.41 -2.23
CA GLU A 96 7.80 -7.25 -3.36
C GLU A 96 6.33 -7.22 -2.89
N HIS A 97 6.07 -6.45 -1.85
CA HIS A 97 4.74 -6.24 -1.29
C HIS A 97 4.39 -4.75 -1.33
N PHE A 98 3.32 -4.41 -2.05
CA PHE A 98 2.89 -3.04 -2.30
C PHE A 98 1.49 -2.80 -1.79
N HIS A 99 1.34 -1.92 -0.80
CA HIS A 99 0.04 -1.45 -0.34
C HIS A 99 -0.26 -0.11 -1.03
N ILE A 100 -1.14 -0.15 -2.05
CA ILE A 100 -1.47 1.01 -2.90
C ILE A 100 -2.99 1.22 -2.90
N PRO A 101 -3.55 2.00 -1.97
CA PRO A 101 -4.98 2.27 -1.90
C PRO A 101 -5.53 2.91 -3.18
N PHE A 102 -6.57 2.33 -3.78
CA PHE A 102 -7.25 2.93 -4.95
C PHE A 102 -8.53 3.69 -4.59
N GLN A 103 -9.12 3.41 -3.44
CA GLN A 103 -10.30 4.04 -2.84
C GLN A 103 -11.61 3.84 -3.60
N SER A 104 -11.68 4.08 -4.91
CA SER A 104 -12.82 3.84 -5.79
C SER A 104 -12.34 3.45 -7.19
N GLY A 105 -13.10 2.63 -7.89
CA GLY A 105 -12.86 2.24 -9.28
C GLY A 105 -13.36 3.25 -10.33
N ASN A 106 -13.85 4.41 -9.91
CA ASN A 106 -14.45 5.42 -10.80
C ASN A 106 -13.78 6.78 -10.63
N ASP A 107 -13.42 7.42 -11.75
CA ASP A 107 -12.67 8.69 -11.77
C ASP A 107 -13.46 9.87 -11.18
N GLU A 108 -14.78 9.92 -11.35
CA GLU A 108 -15.61 10.98 -10.77
C GLU A 108 -15.68 10.87 -9.25
N ILE A 109 -15.81 9.66 -8.72
CA ILE A 109 -15.75 9.43 -7.27
C ILE A 109 -14.37 9.77 -6.72
N LEU A 110 -13.28 9.40 -7.40
CA LEU A 110 -11.92 9.79 -7.01
C LEU A 110 -11.74 11.31 -6.97
N LYS A 111 -12.31 12.03 -7.93
CA LYS A 111 -12.31 13.49 -7.97
C LYS A 111 -13.08 14.10 -6.79
N GLN A 112 -14.28 13.57 -6.49
CA GLN A 112 -15.07 13.98 -5.33
C GLN A 112 -14.33 13.70 -4.00
N MET A 113 -13.59 12.59 -3.93
CA MET A 113 -12.71 12.25 -2.79
C MET A 113 -11.39 13.07 -2.78
N SER A 114 -11.17 13.95 -3.76
CA SER A 114 -9.94 14.78 -3.90
C SER A 114 -8.66 13.96 -3.98
N ARG A 115 -8.68 12.79 -4.68
CA ARG A 115 -7.53 11.87 -4.74
C ARG A 115 -6.42 12.29 -5.70
N GLY A 116 -6.73 13.05 -6.76
CA GLY A 116 -5.73 13.64 -7.67
C GLY A 116 -4.98 12.63 -8.54
N TYR A 117 -5.58 11.47 -8.83
CA TYR A 117 -5.14 10.49 -9.83
C TYR A 117 -6.36 9.87 -10.52
N THR A 118 -6.14 9.14 -11.62
CA THR A 118 -7.16 8.44 -12.39
C THR A 118 -6.98 6.93 -12.31
N ILE A 119 -8.04 6.18 -12.63
CA ILE A 119 -7.99 4.71 -12.71
C ILE A 119 -7.00 4.25 -13.78
N LYS A 120 -6.91 4.97 -14.90
CA LYS A 120 -5.89 4.68 -15.93
C LYS A 120 -4.46 4.76 -15.36
N LYS A 121 -4.16 5.82 -14.59
CA LYS A 121 -2.86 5.95 -13.93
C LYS A 121 -2.63 4.83 -12.92
N TYR A 122 -3.65 4.49 -12.13
CA TYR A 122 -3.58 3.42 -11.15
C TYR A 122 -3.27 2.06 -11.82
N LYS A 123 -4.03 1.67 -12.85
CA LYS A 123 -3.81 0.43 -13.61
C LYS A 123 -2.40 0.37 -14.19
N ASN A 124 -1.91 1.47 -14.77
CA ASN A 124 -0.54 1.54 -15.32
C ASN A 124 0.55 1.33 -14.25
N ILE A 125 0.35 1.78 -13.02
CA ILE A 125 1.27 1.49 -11.90
C ILE A 125 1.31 -0.01 -11.64
N ILE A 126 0.15 -0.66 -11.51
CA ILE A 126 0.06 -2.11 -11.24
C ILE A 126 0.67 -2.92 -12.39
N GLU A 127 0.38 -2.55 -13.63
CA GLU A 127 0.97 -3.18 -14.82
C GLU A 127 2.50 -3.09 -14.83
N ASN A 128 3.07 -1.92 -14.52
CA ASN A 128 4.52 -1.76 -14.44
C ASN A 128 5.15 -2.58 -13.29
N ILE A 129 4.47 -2.70 -12.14
CA ILE A 129 4.92 -3.56 -11.05
C ILE A 129 4.95 -5.02 -11.52
N ARG A 130 3.86 -5.51 -12.10
CA ARG A 130 3.74 -6.91 -12.52
C ARG A 130 4.62 -7.28 -13.70
N LEU A 131 4.97 -6.31 -14.56
CA LEU A 131 5.93 -6.52 -15.65
C LEU A 131 7.32 -6.89 -15.11
N LEU A 132 7.78 -6.24 -14.05
CA LEU A 132 9.09 -6.50 -13.44
C LEU A 132 9.02 -7.58 -12.34
N MET A 133 7.94 -7.64 -11.61
CA MET A 133 7.73 -8.50 -10.45
C MET A 133 6.35 -9.20 -10.56
N PRO A 134 6.20 -10.25 -11.39
CA PRO A 134 4.90 -10.89 -11.67
C PRO A 134 4.20 -11.42 -10.40
N ASP A 135 4.97 -11.90 -9.44
CA ASP A 135 4.49 -12.48 -8.19
C ASP A 135 4.34 -11.47 -7.05
N ALA A 136 4.62 -10.19 -7.30
CA ALA A 136 4.46 -9.14 -6.30
C ALA A 136 3.08 -9.18 -5.65
N SER A 137 3.05 -9.08 -4.33
CA SER A 137 1.82 -8.97 -3.56
C SER A 137 1.31 -7.53 -3.62
N ILE A 138 0.07 -7.37 -4.06
CA ILE A 138 -0.58 -6.06 -4.19
C ILE A 138 -1.81 -6.02 -3.32
N THR A 139 -1.79 -5.12 -2.34
CA THR A 139 -2.91 -4.87 -1.42
C THR A 139 -3.41 -3.44 -1.57
N ALA A 140 -4.67 -3.22 -1.24
CA ALA A 140 -5.29 -1.91 -1.41
C ALA A 140 -6.38 -1.63 -0.37
N ASP A 141 -6.90 -0.40 -0.40
CA ASP A 141 -8.10 0.00 0.32
C ASP A 141 -9.16 0.48 -0.67
N ALA A 142 -10.42 0.17 -0.39
CA ALA A 142 -11.59 0.63 -1.12
C ALA A 142 -12.67 1.15 -0.18
N ILE A 143 -13.32 2.25 -0.58
CA ILE A 143 -14.46 2.81 0.12
C ILE A 143 -15.66 2.73 -0.84
N VAL A 144 -16.72 2.07 -0.41
CA VAL A 144 -17.98 1.98 -1.16
C VAL A 144 -19.05 2.89 -0.55
N ALA A 145 -20.07 3.17 -1.33
CA ALA A 145 -21.20 4.01 -0.93
C ALA A 145 -20.76 5.42 -0.48
N PHE A 146 -19.78 6.01 -1.19
CA PHE A 146 -19.47 7.42 -1.04
C PHE A 146 -20.70 8.26 -1.41
N PRO A 147 -20.98 9.41 -0.78
CA PRO A 147 -22.16 10.22 -1.08
C PRO A 147 -22.34 10.49 -2.57
N GLY A 148 -23.50 10.13 -3.11
CA GLY A 148 -23.84 10.26 -4.53
C GLY A 148 -23.27 9.17 -5.45
N GLU A 149 -22.56 8.16 -4.93
CA GLU A 149 -22.08 7.04 -5.75
C GLU A 149 -23.23 6.27 -6.37
N THR A 150 -23.33 6.28 -7.69
CA THR A 150 -24.34 5.52 -8.44
C THR A 150 -24.01 4.02 -8.45
N GLU A 151 -24.99 3.21 -8.85
CA GLU A 151 -24.80 1.77 -9.02
C GLU A 151 -23.72 1.45 -10.08
N GLN A 152 -23.69 2.21 -11.17
CA GLN A 152 -22.67 2.01 -12.22
C GLN A 152 -21.25 2.32 -11.69
N GLN A 153 -21.08 3.39 -10.92
CA GLN A 153 -19.79 3.77 -10.33
C GLN A 153 -19.31 2.73 -9.30
N TYR A 154 -20.23 2.15 -8.55
CA TYR A 154 -19.93 1.02 -7.67
C TYR A 154 -19.49 -0.22 -8.49
N LYS A 155 -20.20 -0.56 -9.58
CA LYS A 155 -19.80 -1.65 -10.49
C LYS A 155 -18.43 -1.45 -11.11
N ASP A 156 -18.03 -0.21 -11.41
CA ASP A 156 -16.68 0.12 -11.86
C ASP A 156 -15.62 -0.27 -10.80
N THR A 157 -15.96 -0.10 -9.51
CA THR A 157 -15.11 -0.54 -8.39
C THR A 157 -14.98 -2.06 -8.32
N LEU A 158 -16.07 -2.80 -8.46
CA LEU A 158 -16.05 -4.27 -8.52
C LEU A 158 -15.22 -4.76 -9.72
N LYS A 159 -15.43 -4.14 -10.89
CA LYS A 159 -14.68 -4.45 -12.09
C LYS A 159 -13.18 -4.22 -11.90
N LEU A 160 -12.77 -3.13 -11.29
CA LEU A 160 -11.36 -2.85 -11.02
C LEU A 160 -10.73 -3.95 -10.15
N ILE A 161 -11.43 -4.39 -9.09
CA ILE A 161 -10.96 -5.46 -8.21
C ILE A 161 -10.76 -6.77 -8.99
N SER A 162 -11.74 -7.13 -9.81
CA SER A 162 -11.69 -8.32 -10.65
C SER A 162 -10.57 -8.26 -11.68
N ASP A 163 -10.41 -7.12 -12.39
CA ASP A 163 -9.40 -6.94 -13.45
C ASP A 163 -7.98 -7.02 -12.90
N ILE A 164 -7.73 -6.42 -11.73
CA ILE A 164 -6.40 -6.37 -11.12
C ILE A 164 -6.04 -7.69 -10.42
N GLY A 165 -6.98 -8.34 -9.75
CA GLY A 165 -6.69 -9.53 -8.96
C GLY A 165 -5.74 -9.20 -7.79
N PHE A 166 -6.26 -8.50 -6.80
CA PHE A 166 -5.51 -8.14 -5.59
C PHE A 166 -5.27 -9.36 -4.69
N ASP A 167 -4.17 -9.31 -3.93
CA ASP A 167 -3.92 -10.26 -2.86
C ASP A 167 -4.80 -9.99 -1.63
N GLN A 168 -5.11 -8.71 -1.39
CA GLN A 168 -6.06 -8.27 -0.37
C GLN A 168 -6.58 -6.88 -0.69
N VAL A 169 -7.85 -6.61 -0.39
CA VAL A 169 -8.42 -5.26 -0.36
C VAL A 169 -9.12 -5.06 0.97
N ASN A 170 -8.71 -4.05 1.74
CA ASN A 170 -9.45 -3.61 2.90
C ASN A 170 -10.63 -2.78 2.43
N THR A 171 -11.84 -3.19 2.72
CA THR A 171 -13.06 -2.54 2.27
C THR A 171 -13.76 -1.85 3.43
N ALA A 172 -14.33 -0.69 3.18
CA ALA A 172 -15.16 0.03 4.13
C ALA A 172 -16.33 0.70 3.43
N ALA A 173 -17.49 0.73 4.08
CA ALA A 173 -18.55 1.64 3.67
C ALA A 173 -18.20 3.05 4.15
N TYR A 174 -18.56 4.06 3.34
CA TYR A 174 -18.35 5.45 3.72
C TYR A 174 -19.04 5.77 5.05
N SER A 175 -18.29 6.35 5.96
CA SER A 175 -18.78 6.87 7.25
C SER A 175 -18.52 8.38 7.30
N PRO A 176 -19.54 9.21 7.53
CA PRO A 176 -19.38 10.65 7.65
C PRO A 176 -18.39 11.03 8.76
N ARG A 177 -17.41 11.85 8.43
CA ARG A 177 -16.45 12.36 9.42
C ARG A 177 -16.74 13.84 9.69
N PRO A 178 -16.84 14.26 10.96
CA PRO A 178 -17.03 15.66 11.30
C PRO A 178 -16.00 16.56 10.60
N ASN A 179 -16.44 17.75 10.19
CA ASN A 179 -15.62 18.75 9.53
C ASN A 179 -15.11 18.36 8.13
N THR A 180 -15.75 17.40 7.44
CA THR A 180 -15.47 17.10 6.03
C THR A 180 -16.63 17.54 5.15
N PRO A 181 -16.38 18.09 3.93
CA PRO A 181 -17.46 18.50 3.04
C PRO A 181 -18.46 17.38 2.73
N ALA A 182 -18.00 16.16 2.50
CA ALA A 182 -18.85 15.02 2.15
C ALA A 182 -19.81 14.62 3.29
N ALA A 183 -19.50 14.96 4.54
CA ALA A 183 -20.36 14.62 5.69
C ALA A 183 -21.70 15.34 5.67
N VAL A 184 -21.77 16.51 5.02
CA VAL A 184 -22.97 17.38 4.97
C VAL A 184 -23.67 17.35 3.62
N TRP A 185 -23.23 16.52 2.68
CA TRP A 185 -23.91 16.36 1.38
C TRP A 185 -25.27 15.72 1.55
N SER A 186 -26.27 16.18 0.81
CA SER A 186 -27.65 15.70 0.91
C SER A 186 -27.88 14.32 0.29
N ASN A 187 -26.98 13.89 -0.60
CA ASN A 187 -27.07 12.63 -1.35
C ASN A 187 -26.35 11.46 -0.63
N GLN A 188 -26.50 11.37 0.70
CA GLN A 188 -26.01 10.23 1.46
C GLN A 188 -26.66 8.92 1.00
N ILE A 189 -25.89 7.86 1.01
CA ILE A 189 -26.37 6.50 0.65
C ILE A 189 -27.01 5.85 1.89
N SER A 190 -28.12 5.14 1.71
CA SER A 190 -28.83 4.49 2.81
C SER A 190 -27.99 3.35 3.42
N GLU A 191 -28.25 3.02 4.69
CA GLU A 191 -27.49 1.98 5.40
C GLU A 191 -27.73 0.58 4.79
N GLU A 192 -28.91 0.33 4.23
CA GLU A 192 -29.23 -0.92 3.54
C GLU A 192 -28.34 -1.09 2.31
N VAL A 193 -28.19 -0.04 1.48
CA VAL A 193 -27.35 -0.06 0.29
C VAL A 193 -25.86 -0.17 0.68
N LYS A 194 -25.42 0.54 1.72
CA LYS A 194 -24.06 0.42 2.25
C LYS A 194 -23.74 -1.01 2.64
N LYS A 195 -24.64 -1.65 3.39
CA LYS A 195 -24.47 -3.03 3.86
C LYS A 195 -24.44 -4.01 2.68
N ALA A 196 -25.36 -3.88 1.74
CA ALA A 196 -25.41 -4.74 0.56
C ALA A 196 -24.10 -4.63 -0.28
N ARG A 197 -23.67 -3.40 -0.61
CA ARG A 197 -22.42 -3.17 -1.36
C ARG A 197 -21.20 -3.69 -0.62
N LEU A 198 -21.15 -3.52 0.72
CA LEU A 198 -20.02 -4.01 1.51
C LEU A 198 -19.97 -5.55 1.55
N GLN A 199 -21.11 -6.23 1.60
CA GLN A 199 -21.16 -7.68 1.55
C GLN A 199 -20.72 -8.21 0.18
N GLU A 200 -21.20 -7.62 -0.92
CA GLU A 200 -20.85 -8.03 -2.26
C GLU A 200 -19.35 -7.82 -2.58
N ILE A 201 -18.80 -6.65 -2.23
CA ILE A 201 -17.37 -6.36 -2.46
C ILE A 201 -16.50 -7.29 -1.63
N ASN A 202 -16.87 -7.61 -0.38
CA ASN A 202 -16.11 -8.51 0.47
C ASN A 202 -16.08 -9.93 -0.11
N TYR A 203 -17.21 -10.41 -0.63
CA TYR A 203 -17.26 -11.70 -1.32
C TYR A 203 -16.34 -11.75 -2.54
N LEU A 204 -16.35 -10.67 -3.36
CA LEU A 204 -15.49 -10.57 -4.53
C LEU A 204 -14.01 -10.54 -4.13
N VAL A 205 -13.65 -9.76 -3.10
CA VAL A 205 -12.29 -9.65 -2.58
C VAL A 205 -11.79 -11.01 -2.08
N GLU A 206 -12.60 -11.74 -1.30
CA GLU A 206 -12.23 -13.08 -0.83
C GLU A 206 -12.00 -14.05 -1.99
N LYS A 207 -12.89 -14.07 -2.97
CA LYS A 207 -12.76 -14.89 -4.19
C LYS A 207 -11.48 -14.58 -4.94
N THR A 208 -11.19 -13.29 -5.14
CA THR A 208 -10.01 -12.82 -5.87
C THR A 208 -8.73 -13.17 -5.11
N ALA A 209 -8.67 -12.91 -3.81
CA ALA A 209 -7.53 -13.24 -2.96
C ALA A 209 -7.26 -14.76 -2.93
N ARG A 210 -8.31 -15.58 -2.83
CA ARG A 210 -8.20 -17.04 -2.88
C ARG A 210 -7.60 -17.50 -4.22
N SER A 211 -8.09 -16.96 -5.34
CA SER A 211 -7.54 -17.26 -6.67
C SER A 211 -6.07 -16.86 -6.77
N ARG A 212 -5.72 -15.67 -6.27
CA ARG A 212 -4.34 -15.16 -6.30
C ARG A 212 -3.38 -16.00 -5.45
N ASN A 213 -3.86 -16.49 -4.31
CA ASN A 213 -3.07 -17.31 -3.38
C ASN A 213 -2.80 -18.74 -3.90
N GLN A 214 -3.49 -19.20 -4.97
CA GLN A 214 -3.18 -20.49 -5.60
C GLN A 214 -1.71 -20.58 -6.06
N ARG A 215 -1.06 -19.47 -6.37
CA ARG A 215 0.36 -19.44 -6.77
C ARG A 215 1.33 -19.96 -5.71
N TYR A 216 0.91 -19.97 -4.44
CA TYR A 216 1.74 -20.50 -3.35
C TYR A 216 1.62 -22.00 -3.13
N ILE A 217 0.62 -22.66 -3.73
CA ILE A 217 0.39 -24.09 -3.57
C ILE A 217 1.50 -24.85 -4.30
N ASN A 218 2.12 -25.80 -3.59
CA ASN A 218 3.26 -26.61 -4.05
C ASN A 218 4.54 -25.81 -4.34
N ASN A 219 4.63 -24.55 -3.93
CA ASN A 219 5.85 -23.77 -4.00
C ASN A 219 6.52 -23.67 -2.63
N ILE A 220 7.85 -23.49 -2.63
CA ILE A 220 8.64 -23.29 -1.42
C ILE A 220 8.85 -21.79 -1.23
N GLU A 221 8.42 -21.27 -0.07
CA GLU A 221 8.53 -19.86 0.26
C GLU A 221 9.50 -19.62 1.43
N SER A 222 10.28 -18.54 1.31
CA SER A 222 11.16 -18.11 2.39
C SER A 222 10.36 -17.36 3.46
N ILE A 223 10.40 -17.85 4.70
CA ILE A 223 9.66 -17.29 5.83
C ILE A 223 10.61 -16.67 6.85
N LEU A 224 10.35 -15.43 7.24
CA LEU A 224 10.97 -14.82 8.42
C LEU A 224 10.18 -15.22 9.66
N ILE A 225 10.81 -16.02 10.55
CA ILE A 225 10.18 -16.43 11.81
C ILE A 225 10.09 -15.24 12.76
N GLU A 226 8.90 -14.99 13.31
CA GLU A 226 8.61 -13.89 14.24
C GLU A 226 8.44 -14.34 15.69
N GLY A 227 8.20 -15.63 15.91
CA GLY A 227 8.03 -16.20 17.24
C GLY A 227 6.88 -17.20 17.32
N LEU A 228 6.38 -17.42 18.53
CA LEU A 228 5.23 -18.28 18.75
C LEU A 228 3.93 -17.56 18.36
N ASN A 229 2.96 -18.31 17.83
CA ASN A 229 1.65 -17.77 17.53
C ASN A 229 0.92 -17.37 18.82
N PRO A 230 0.52 -16.09 18.98
CA PRO A 230 -0.14 -15.63 20.20
C PRO A 230 -1.47 -16.35 20.51
N LYS A 231 -2.12 -16.91 19.47
CA LYS A 231 -3.38 -17.67 19.63
C LYS A 231 -3.18 -19.17 19.89
N ASN A 232 -2.01 -19.69 19.59
CA ASN A 232 -1.67 -21.09 19.78
C ASN A 232 -0.15 -21.26 19.93
N SER A 233 0.33 -21.37 21.17
CA SER A 233 1.75 -21.48 21.50
C SER A 233 2.46 -22.75 20.99
N SER A 234 1.72 -23.75 20.49
CA SER A 234 2.31 -24.91 19.81
C SER A 234 2.73 -24.62 18.36
N GLN A 235 2.38 -23.45 17.83
CA GLN A 235 2.68 -23.05 16.45
C GLN A 235 3.71 -21.93 16.41
N ILE A 236 4.59 -22.00 15.43
CA ILE A 236 5.51 -20.92 15.09
C ILE A 236 4.85 -20.04 14.01
N MET A 237 4.99 -18.73 14.19
CA MET A 237 4.47 -17.73 13.25
C MET A 237 5.62 -17.05 12.50
N GLY A 238 5.40 -16.75 11.24
CA GLY A 238 6.33 -15.98 10.41
C GLY A 238 5.62 -15.40 9.19
N ARG A 239 6.37 -14.57 8.45
CA ARG A 239 5.88 -13.92 7.22
C ARG A 239 6.76 -14.26 6.01
N THR A 240 6.12 -14.42 4.84
CA THR A 240 6.79 -14.41 3.53
C THR A 240 7.30 -13.01 3.18
N ARG A 241 7.97 -12.88 2.05
CA ARG A 241 8.37 -11.56 1.51
C ARG A 241 7.16 -10.74 1.10
#